data_e2b0ecfa33d2470d6db1643dc902823c
#
_entry.id   e2b0ecfa33d2470d6db1643dc902823c
#
_cell.length_a   1.000
_cell.length_b   1.000
_cell.length_c   1.000
_cell.angle_alpha   90.00
_cell.angle_beta   90.00
_cell.angle_gamma   90.00
#
_symmetry.space_group_name_H-M   'P 1'
#
loop_
_entity.id
_entity.type
_entity.pdbx_description
1 polymer ?
#
loop_
_entity_poly.entity_id
_entity_poly.type
_entity_poly.pdbx_seq_one_letter_code
_entity_poly.pdbx_strand_id
1 'polypeptide(L)'
;MQDPRSMSEEDFEKNYLTVVGIVDGPHPERAVQTLEDLLVRACEELAMNDETVINLRMYLGRAMWLSGLSRRAIPILENVLADAEKSLGLEHRVTFSCAGNLCRALGGVGRFEEAINIANAIYTKRIDVFGDLDNGTLNSLGHLSHLMCDSGDIAHATYLMSILYDKRCQAFGKNDDRTRCSWYNLTVMKAELNNNGEPLIELLAQYVAEYGSDHPHTISLSAHLGDLLERIGMTSEALEVWREVEERRHAIFGEVAIPTLNAIGRRLSLQYSLGDDGVLDQIELVRQTKARITGQAISASLEQ
;
A
#
# COMPACT_ATOMS: atom_id res chain seq x y z
N MET A 1 37.36 3.81 25.62
CA MET A 1 36.89 2.77 24.68
C MET A 1 35.38 3.01 24.56
N GLN A 2 34.93 3.51 23.42
CA GLN A 2 33.49 3.63 23.15
C GLN A 2 32.92 2.21 23.11
N ASP A 3 31.79 2.00 23.76
CA ASP A 3 31.04 0.75 23.69
C ASP A 3 30.75 0.47 22.21
N PRO A 4 31.18 -0.66 21.63
CA PRO A 4 30.91 -0.98 20.21
C PRO A 4 29.43 -1.13 19.90
N ARG A 5 28.55 -0.95 20.88
CA ARG A 5 27.09 -0.98 20.79
C ARG A 5 26.43 0.38 20.69
N SER A 6 27.15 1.49 20.94
CA SER A 6 26.57 2.83 20.75
C SER A 6 26.67 3.21 19.28
N MET A 7 25.54 3.19 18.59
CA MET A 7 25.41 3.76 17.26
C MET A 7 25.53 5.28 17.39
N SER A 8 26.37 5.92 16.55
CA SER A 8 26.40 7.39 16.54
C SER A 8 25.06 7.95 16.10
N GLU A 9 24.75 9.18 16.54
CA GLU A 9 23.52 9.87 16.12
C GLU A 9 23.40 9.94 14.59
N GLU A 10 24.53 10.15 13.90
CA GLU A 10 24.65 10.16 12.44
C GLU A 10 24.34 8.78 11.82
N ASP A 11 24.82 7.69 12.45
CA ASP A 11 24.53 6.32 12.00
C ASP A 11 23.06 5.95 12.23
N PHE A 12 22.45 6.44 13.32
CA PHE A 12 21.03 6.25 13.60
C PHE A 12 20.19 6.95 12.56
N GLU A 13 20.45 8.21 12.26
CA GLU A 13 19.72 9.00 11.27
C GLU A 13 19.86 8.38 9.85
N LYS A 14 21.07 7.97 9.48
CA LYS A 14 21.34 7.30 8.21
C LYS A 14 20.57 5.98 8.09
N ASN A 15 20.58 5.15 9.13
CA ASN A 15 19.84 3.89 9.14
C ASN A 15 18.32 4.13 9.12
N TYR A 16 17.83 5.12 9.85
CA TYR A 16 16.43 5.52 9.85
C TYR A 16 15.95 5.92 8.44
N LEU A 17 16.68 6.82 7.76
CA LEU A 17 16.35 7.25 6.39
C LEU A 17 16.41 6.08 5.40
N THR A 18 17.40 5.21 5.55
CA THR A 18 17.55 4.02 4.70
C THR A 18 16.36 3.08 4.89
N VAL A 19 15.95 2.83 6.12
CA VAL A 19 14.82 1.92 6.42
C VAL A 19 13.50 2.49 5.94
N VAL A 20 13.27 3.80 6.10
CA VAL A 20 12.06 4.46 5.57
C VAL A 20 11.96 4.25 4.06
N GLY A 21 13.07 4.37 3.31
CA GLY A 21 13.12 4.08 1.89
C GLY A 21 12.84 2.60 1.55
N ILE A 22 13.25 1.66 2.40
CA ILE A 22 12.97 0.23 2.21
C ILE A 22 11.49 -0.08 2.49
N VAL A 23 10.88 0.55 3.50
CA VAL A 23 9.46 0.34 3.86
C VAL A 23 8.54 0.67 2.68
N ASP A 24 8.83 1.74 1.97
CA ASP A 24 8.03 2.18 0.82
C ASP A 24 8.51 1.56 -0.52
N GLY A 25 9.53 0.70 -0.45
CA GLY A 25 10.10 0.01 -1.59
C GLY A 25 9.41 -1.31 -1.93
N PRO A 26 9.95 -2.06 -2.90
CA PRO A 26 9.38 -3.32 -3.38
C PRO A 26 9.49 -4.49 -2.39
N HIS A 27 10.30 -4.34 -1.35
CA HIS A 27 10.59 -5.39 -0.37
C HIS A 27 10.42 -4.89 1.08
N PRO A 28 9.20 -4.46 1.48
CA PRO A 28 8.95 -3.93 2.82
C PRO A 28 9.24 -4.95 3.93
N GLU A 29 9.17 -6.26 3.64
CA GLU A 29 9.50 -7.33 4.58
C GLU A 29 10.95 -7.26 5.09
N ARG A 30 11.87 -6.72 4.29
CA ARG A 30 13.28 -6.53 4.70
C ARG A 30 13.44 -5.41 5.74
N ALA A 31 12.51 -4.46 5.76
CA ALA A 31 12.53 -3.39 6.73
C ALA A 31 12.11 -3.85 8.13
N VAL A 32 11.30 -4.90 8.24
CA VAL A 32 10.75 -5.35 9.54
C VAL A 32 11.88 -5.67 10.51
N GLN A 33 12.81 -6.54 10.14
CA GLN A 33 13.93 -6.92 11.03
C GLN A 33 14.81 -5.73 11.38
N THR A 34 15.14 -4.89 10.40
CA THR A 34 15.98 -3.70 10.65
C THR A 34 15.30 -2.72 11.60
N LEU A 35 13.97 -2.54 11.47
CA LEU A 35 13.20 -1.70 12.37
C LEU A 35 13.12 -2.29 13.79
N GLU A 36 12.98 -3.60 13.93
CA GLU A 36 13.03 -4.29 15.22
C GLU A 36 14.39 -4.07 15.89
N ASP A 37 15.51 -4.21 15.16
CA ASP A 37 16.85 -4.00 15.68
C ASP A 37 17.09 -2.53 16.07
N LEU A 38 16.64 -1.57 15.26
CA LEU A 38 16.72 -0.14 15.58
C LEU A 38 15.89 0.21 16.80
N LEU A 39 14.70 -0.37 16.92
CA LEU A 39 13.80 -0.15 18.03
C LEU A 39 14.41 -0.63 19.36
N VAL A 40 15.02 -1.82 19.37
CA VAL A 40 15.71 -2.34 20.56
C VAL A 40 16.77 -1.35 21.03
N ARG A 41 17.60 -0.85 20.10
CA ARG A 41 18.65 0.13 20.42
C ARG A 41 18.10 1.47 20.88
N ALA A 42 17.07 1.99 20.19
CA ALA A 42 16.44 3.25 20.58
C ALA A 42 15.84 3.17 21.98
N CYS A 43 15.25 2.05 22.37
CA CYS A 43 14.67 1.85 23.71
C CYS A 43 15.72 1.67 24.83
N GLU A 44 16.99 1.44 24.52
CA GLU A 44 18.08 1.47 25.53
C GLU A 44 18.41 2.89 25.98
N GLU A 45 18.22 3.89 25.10
CA GLU A 45 18.61 5.28 25.34
C GLU A 45 17.40 6.23 25.50
N LEU A 46 16.26 5.91 24.87
CA LEU A 46 15.08 6.76 24.81
C LEU A 46 13.88 6.11 25.50
N ALA A 47 12.99 6.93 26.01
CA ALA A 47 11.72 6.47 26.58
C ALA A 47 10.76 5.97 25.48
N MET A 48 9.89 5.02 25.82
CA MET A 48 8.89 4.45 24.89
C MET A 48 7.94 5.50 24.30
N ASN A 49 7.78 6.62 24.94
CA ASN A 49 6.95 7.74 24.52
C ASN A 49 7.74 8.87 23.84
N ASP A 50 9.03 8.67 23.57
CA ASP A 50 9.82 9.57 22.74
C ASP A 50 9.33 9.56 21.30
N GLU A 51 9.32 10.71 20.63
CA GLU A 51 8.83 10.84 19.27
C GLU A 51 9.58 9.93 18.29
N THR A 52 10.87 9.73 18.48
CA THR A 52 11.70 8.85 17.65
C THR A 52 11.25 7.39 17.79
N VAL A 53 11.01 6.94 19.03
CA VAL A 53 10.53 5.58 19.32
C VAL A 53 9.12 5.38 18.76
N ILE A 54 8.24 6.38 18.90
CA ILE A 54 6.90 6.39 18.32
C ILE A 54 6.98 6.24 16.79
N ASN A 55 7.84 7.01 16.13
CA ASN A 55 8.05 6.93 14.68
C ASN A 55 8.57 5.56 14.24
N LEU A 56 9.57 4.99 14.91
CA LEU A 56 10.10 3.66 14.60
C LEU A 56 9.01 2.58 14.72
N ARG A 57 8.22 2.60 15.79
CA ARG A 57 7.12 1.66 16.00
C ARG A 57 6.03 1.83 14.96
N MET A 58 5.72 3.06 14.54
CA MET A 58 4.79 3.36 13.47
C MET A 58 5.28 2.79 12.13
N TYR A 59 6.56 2.97 11.79
CA TYR A 59 7.15 2.42 10.57
C TYR A 59 7.23 0.89 10.61
N LEU A 60 7.48 0.29 11.77
CA LEU A 60 7.41 -1.17 11.94
C LEU A 60 6.00 -1.70 11.64
N GLY A 61 4.97 -1.06 12.21
CA GLY A 61 3.58 -1.40 11.90
C GLY A 61 3.26 -1.23 10.41
N ARG A 62 3.77 -0.16 9.78
CA ARG A 62 3.62 0.08 8.33
C ARG A 62 4.31 -0.99 7.49
N ALA A 63 5.56 -1.34 7.81
CA ALA A 63 6.31 -2.39 7.12
C ALA A 63 5.57 -3.75 7.21
N MET A 64 5.08 -4.09 8.40
CA MET A 64 4.29 -5.32 8.60
C MET A 64 3.01 -5.32 7.77
N TRP A 65 2.26 -4.20 7.75
CA TRP A 65 1.06 -4.09 6.94
C TRP A 65 1.36 -4.26 5.44
N LEU A 66 2.37 -3.55 4.92
CA LEU A 66 2.80 -3.65 3.52
C LEU A 66 3.28 -5.07 3.14
N SER A 67 3.81 -5.81 4.12
CA SER A 67 4.23 -7.21 3.97
C SER A 67 3.08 -8.22 4.10
N GLY A 68 1.81 -7.75 4.18
CA GLY A 68 0.63 -8.61 4.35
C GLY A 68 0.41 -9.12 5.78
N LEU A 69 1.17 -8.63 6.77
CA LEU A 69 1.07 -9.02 8.18
C LEU A 69 0.12 -8.10 8.98
N SER A 70 -0.96 -7.62 8.35
CA SER A 70 -1.88 -6.63 8.93
C SER A 70 -2.40 -7.02 10.31
N ARG A 71 -2.71 -8.31 10.55
CA ARG A 71 -3.16 -8.79 11.87
C ARG A 71 -2.13 -8.58 12.97
N ARG A 72 -0.83 -8.65 12.65
CA ARG A 72 0.26 -8.40 13.60
C ARG A 72 0.55 -6.91 13.75
N ALA A 73 0.34 -6.12 12.70
CA ALA A 73 0.54 -4.68 12.70
C ALA A 73 -0.47 -3.93 13.58
N ILE A 74 -1.74 -4.35 13.59
CA ILE A 74 -2.83 -3.67 14.29
C ILE A 74 -2.51 -3.41 15.77
N PRO A 75 -2.19 -4.39 16.63
CA PRO A 75 -1.93 -4.13 18.05
C PRO A 75 -0.71 -3.22 18.28
N ILE A 76 0.29 -3.26 17.41
CA ILE A 76 1.43 -2.35 17.48
C ILE A 76 0.97 -0.92 17.19
N LEU A 77 0.18 -0.72 16.12
CA LEU A 77 -0.30 0.59 15.69
C LEU A 77 -1.33 1.17 16.67
N GLU A 78 -2.18 0.35 17.30
CA GLU A 78 -3.09 0.78 18.38
C GLU A 78 -2.31 1.33 19.57
N ASN A 79 -1.29 0.59 20.04
CA ASN A 79 -0.46 1.02 21.15
C ASN A 79 0.35 2.27 20.80
N VAL A 80 0.92 2.35 19.61
CA VAL A 80 1.68 3.53 19.15
C VAL A 80 0.79 4.75 19.04
N LEU A 81 -0.45 4.60 18.55
CA LEU A 81 -1.40 5.70 18.48
C LEU A 81 -1.74 6.23 19.87
N ALA A 82 -2.02 5.35 20.83
CA ALA A 82 -2.30 5.75 22.21
C ALA A 82 -1.13 6.48 22.86
N ASP A 83 0.11 6.01 22.64
CA ASP A 83 1.32 6.68 23.14
C ASP A 83 1.51 8.05 22.47
N ALA A 84 1.30 8.16 21.16
CA ALA A 84 1.39 9.41 20.42
C ALA A 84 0.33 10.43 20.87
N GLU A 85 -0.92 10.01 21.06
CA GLU A 85 -1.99 10.86 21.59
C GLU A 85 -1.64 11.43 22.96
N LYS A 86 -1.11 10.59 23.84
CA LYS A 86 -0.75 10.97 25.21
C LYS A 86 0.48 11.90 25.27
N SER A 87 1.48 11.67 24.42
CA SER A 87 2.79 12.34 24.52
C SER A 87 2.90 13.56 23.63
N LEU A 88 2.36 13.48 22.41
CA LEU A 88 2.47 14.51 21.39
C LEU A 88 1.16 15.29 21.22
N GLY A 89 0.04 14.73 21.67
CA GLY A 89 -1.30 15.29 21.52
C GLY A 89 -2.04 14.84 20.27
N LEU A 90 -3.37 15.03 20.31
CA LEU A 90 -4.29 14.59 19.25
C LEU A 90 -4.11 15.31 17.91
N GLU A 91 -3.51 16.51 17.93
CA GLU A 91 -3.35 17.36 16.74
C GLU A 91 -1.92 17.30 16.18
N HIS A 92 -1.06 16.46 16.73
CA HIS A 92 0.32 16.33 16.26
C HIS A 92 0.36 15.54 14.93
N ARG A 93 1.25 15.96 14.00
CA ARG A 93 1.37 15.31 12.69
C ARG A 93 1.70 13.82 12.78
N VAL A 94 2.53 13.42 13.73
CA VAL A 94 2.87 12.00 13.96
C VAL A 94 1.66 11.21 14.45
N THR A 95 0.85 11.77 15.36
CA THR A 95 -0.39 11.13 15.84
C THR A 95 -1.33 10.83 14.67
N PHE A 96 -1.54 11.80 13.78
CA PHE A 96 -2.32 11.56 12.56
C PHE A 96 -1.71 10.50 11.65
N SER A 97 -0.38 10.42 11.56
CA SER A 97 0.30 9.40 10.76
C SER A 97 0.14 8.00 11.35
N CYS A 98 0.21 7.87 12.69
CA CYS A 98 -0.06 6.61 13.40
C CYS A 98 -1.49 6.13 13.13
N ALA A 99 -2.48 7.00 13.29
CA ALA A 99 -3.88 6.68 13.02
C ALA A 99 -4.12 6.30 11.54
N GLY A 100 -3.48 7.00 10.59
CA GLY A 100 -3.54 6.67 9.16
C GLY A 100 -2.98 5.28 8.83
N ASN A 101 -1.88 4.86 9.47
CA ASN A 101 -1.33 3.51 9.29
C ASN A 101 -2.23 2.45 9.94
N LEU A 102 -2.85 2.75 11.10
CA LEU A 102 -3.84 1.86 11.72
C LEU A 102 -5.03 1.63 10.79
N CYS A 103 -5.59 2.67 10.19
CA CYS A 103 -6.69 2.55 9.23
C CYS A 103 -6.34 1.61 8.07
N ARG A 104 -5.13 1.71 7.52
CA ARG A 104 -4.67 0.84 6.43
C ARG A 104 -4.53 -0.62 6.88
N ALA A 105 -3.99 -0.85 8.07
CA ALA A 105 -3.88 -2.20 8.63
C ALA A 105 -5.25 -2.81 8.90
N LEU A 106 -6.22 -2.04 9.40
CA LEU A 106 -7.61 -2.45 9.58
C LEU A 106 -8.29 -2.79 8.26
N GLY A 107 -8.13 -1.95 7.24
CA GLY A 107 -8.58 -2.23 5.87
C GLY A 107 -7.99 -3.52 5.32
N GLY A 108 -6.70 -3.76 5.54
CA GLY A 108 -6.00 -4.98 5.11
C GLY A 108 -6.52 -6.29 5.74
N VAL A 109 -7.33 -6.22 6.81
CA VAL A 109 -8.02 -7.38 7.41
C VAL A 109 -9.54 -7.35 7.21
N GLY A 110 -10.06 -6.40 6.42
CA GLY A 110 -11.48 -6.27 6.10
C GLY A 110 -12.31 -5.54 7.17
N ARG A 111 -11.69 -4.91 8.19
CA ARG A 111 -12.38 -4.08 9.20
C ARG A 111 -12.67 -2.68 8.64
N PHE A 112 -13.37 -2.62 7.49
CA PHE A 112 -13.55 -1.39 6.71
C PHE A 112 -14.34 -0.32 7.44
N GLU A 113 -15.45 -0.68 8.10
CA GLU A 113 -16.28 0.29 8.82
C GLU A 113 -15.48 1.07 9.86
N GLU A 114 -14.69 0.37 10.65
CA GLU A 114 -13.83 0.98 11.66
C GLU A 114 -12.73 1.84 11.03
N ALA A 115 -12.06 1.33 10.00
CA ALA A 115 -11.03 2.07 9.27
C ALA A 115 -11.57 3.36 8.65
N ILE A 116 -12.74 3.32 8.03
CA ILE A 116 -13.40 4.47 7.41
C ILE A 116 -13.79 5.52 8.46
N ASN A 117 -14.33 5.09 9.61
CA ASN A 117 -14.71 5.98 10.70
C ASN A 117 -13.49 6.74 11.24
N ILE A 118 -12.37 6.04 11.50
CA ILE A 118 -11.13 6.67 11.94
C ILE A 118 -10.57 7.59 10.85
N ALA A 119 -10.51 7.14 9.59
CA ALA A 119 -9.97 7.93 8.48
C ALA A 119 -10.76 9.22 8.24
N ASN A 120 -12.10 9.16 8.36
CA ASN A 120 -12.96 10.33 8.24
C ASN A 120 -12.74 11.32 9.39
N ALA A 121 -12.63 10.84 10.63
CA ALA A 121 -12.31 11.68 11.79
C ALA A 121 -10.95 12.38 11.63
N ILE A 122 -9.92 11.65 11.15
CA ILE A 122 -8.59 12.21 10.86
C ILE A 122 -8.69 13.30 9.78
N TYR A 123 -9.37 13.02 8.68
CA TYR A 123 -9.50 13.97 7.57
C TYR A 123 -10.18 15.26 8.03
N THR A 124 -11.32 15.15 8.73
CA THR A 124 -12.04 16.31 9.27
C THR A 124 -11.18 17.11 10.23
N LYS A 125 -10.51 16.44 11.18
CA LYS A 125 -9.66 17.13 12.16
C LYS A 125 -8.45 17.81 11.52
N ARG A 126 -7.87 17.21 10.48
CA ARG A 126 -6.77 17.84 9.73
C ARG A 126 -7.19 19.08 8.96
N ILE A 127 -8.42 19.13 8.44
CA ILE A 127 -8.97 20.35 7.83
C ILE A 127 -8.98 21.48 8.85
N ASP A 128 -9.48 21.20 10.07
CA ASP A 128 -9.59 22.19 11.13
C ASP A 128 -8.21 22.73 11.57
N VAL A 129 -7.21 21.84 11.65
CA VAL A 129 -5.88 22.20 12.20
C VAL A 129 -4.94 22.75 11.12
N PHE A 130 -4.92 22.16 9.93
CA PHE A 130 -3.92 22.47 8.89
C PHE A 130 -4.51 23.08 7.62
N GLY A 131 -5.83 23.08 7.50
CA GLY A 131 -6.54 23.51 6.29
C GLY A 131 -6.70 22.38 5.27
N ASP A 132 -7.59 22.62 4.32
CA ASP A 132 -8.05 21.65 3.35
C ASP A 132 -7.10 21.44 2.16
N LEU A 133 -6.09 22.31 1.99
CA LEU A 133 -5.04 22.20 0.98
C LEU A 133 -3.69 21.72 1.55
N ASP A 134 -3.59 21.47 2.89
CA ASP A 134 -2.38 20.87 3.46
C ASP A 134 -2.13 19.49 2.86
N ASN A 135 -0.87 19.21 2.54
CA ASN A 135 -0.51 17.93 1.92
C ASN A 135 -0.91 16.71 2.75
N GLY A 136 -0.77 16.79 4.07
CA GLY A 136 -1.18 15.69 4.98
C GLY A 136 -2.70 15.53 5.02
N THR A 137 -3.47 16.62 4.93
CA THR A 137 -4.93 16.61 4.83
C THR A 137 -5.37 15.95 3.52
N LEU A 138 -4.74 16.33 2.40
CA LEU A 138 -5.02 15.74 1.09
C LEU A 138 -4.65 14.25 1.04
N ASN A 139 -3.56 13.84 1.69
CA ASN A 139 -3.22 12.43 1.81
C ASN A 139 -4.27 11.65 2.62
N SER A 140 -4.82 12.24 3.69
CA SER A 140 -5.90 11.60 4.46
C SER A 140 -7.16 11.41 3.63
N LEU A 141 -7.53 12.37 2.78
CA LEU A 141 -8.64 12.24 1.83
C LEU A 141 -8.39 11.10 0.83
N GLY A 142 -7.16 10.97 0.32
CA GLY A 142 -6.78 9.86 -0.55
C GLY A 142 -6.92 8.50 0.13
N HIS A 143 -6.48 8.40 1.38
CA HIS A 143 -6.64 7.15 2.16
C HIS A 143 -8.11 6.79 2.39
N LEU A 144 -8.95 7.77 2.72
CA LEU A 144 -10.39 7.56 2.88
C LEU A 144 -11.02 7.06 1.57
N SER A 145 -10.67 7.67 0.44
CA SER A 145 -11.13 7.24 -0.88
C SER A 145 -10.73 5.79 -1.19
N HIS A 146 -9.48 5.39 -0.92
CA HIS A 146 -9.03 4.01 -1.13
C HIS A 146 -9.77 3.03 -0.21
N LEU A 147 -9.95 3.34 1.07
CA LEU A 147 -10.70 2.47 1.99
C LEU A 147 -12.15 2.26 1.54
N MET A 148 -12.80 3.30 1.01
CA MET A 148 -14.15 3.17 0.42
C MET A 148 -14.13 2.29 -0.83
N CYS A 149 -13.12 2.42 -1.69
CA CYS A 149 -12.95 1.55 -2.85
C CYS A 149 -12.80 0.08 -2.42
N ASP A 150 -11.90 -0.19 -1.48
CA ASP A 150 -11.63 -1.53 -0.95
C ASP A 150 -12.86 -2.14 -0.24
N SER A 151 -13.72 -1.32 0.36
CA SER A 151 -14.99 -1.76 0.95
C SER A 151 -16.09 -2.05 -0.08
N GLY A 152 -15.85 -1.73 -1.36
CA GLY A 152 -16.81 -1.92 -2.46
C GLY A 152 -17.64 -0.69 -2.79
N ASP A 153 -17.51 0.43 -2.06
CA ASP A 153 -18.22 1.68 -2.37
C ASP A 153 -17.43 2.53 -3.39
N ILE A 154 -17.33 1.98 -4.61
CA ILE A 154 -16.56 2.60 -5.70
C ILE A 154 -17.13 3.97 -6.07
N ALA A 155 -18.44 4.19 -5.92
CA ALA A 155 -19.07 5.45 -6.28
C ALA A 155 -18.61 6.59 -5.38
N HIS A 156 -18.68 6.42 -4.06
CA HIS A 156 -18.17 7.40 -3.11
C HIS A 156 -16.65 7.54 -3.18
N ALA A 157 -15.91 6.44 -3.37
CA ALA A 157 -14.46 6.47 -3.58
C ALA A 157 -14.08 7.36 -4.77
N THR A 158 -14.76 7.18 -5.91
CA THR A 158 -14.55 7.99 -7.12
C THR A 158 -14.86 9.46 -6.89
N TYR A 159 -15.94 9.76 -6.18
CA TYR A 159 -16.31 11.13 -5.81
C TYR A 159 -15.24 11.80 -4.94
N LEU A 160 -14.77 11.13 -3.87
CA LEU A 160 -13.71 11.66 -3.01
C LEU A 160 -12.38 11.83 -3.76
N MET A 161 -12.04 10.90 -4.65
CA MET A 161 -10.84 11.00 -5.49
C MET A 161 -10.92 12.16 -6.47
N SER A 162 -12.11 12.50 -6.99
CA SER A 162 -12.29 13.68 -7.84
C SER A 162 -12.04 14.98 -7.07
N ILE A 163 -12.56 15.07 -5.84
CA ILE A 163 -12.29 16.21 -4.95
C ILE A 163 -10.79 16.31 -4.65
N LEU A 164 -10.13 15.19 -4.37
CA LEU A 164 -8.69 15.16 -4.11
C LEU A 164 -7.89 15.66 -5.30
N TYR A 165 -8.23 15.21 -6.52
CA TYR A 165 -7.57 15.66 -7.73
C TYR A 165 -7.70 17.18 -7.92
N ASP A 166 -8.92 17.72 -7.78
CA ASP A 166 -9.17 19.15 -7.93
C ASP A 166 -8.40 19.98 -6.88
N LYS A 167 -8.42 19.55 -5.61
CA LYS A 167 -7.66 20.21 -4.53
C LYS A 167 -6.14 20.13 -4.75
N ARG A 168 -5.62 19.00 -5.24
CA ARG A 168 -4.19 18.88 -5.59
C ARG A 168 -3.83 19.74 -6.80
N CYS A 169 -4.69 19.87 -7.80
CA CYS A 169 -4.49 20.84 -8.89
C CYS A 169 -4.39 22.26 -8.36
N GLN A 170 -5.22 22.63 -7.39
CA GLN A 170 -5.20 23.95 -6.77
C GLN A 170 -3.93 24.16 -5.92
N ALA A 171 -3.54 23.18 -5.12
CA ALA A 171 -2.43 23.29 -4.18
C ALA A 171 -1.04 23.19 -4.86
N PHE A 172 -0.90 22.32 -5.85
CA PHE A 172 0.40 21.95 -6.42
C PHE A 172 0.50 22.12 -7.93
N GLY A 173 -0.62 22.31 -8.62
CA GLY A 173 -0.67 22.33 -10.08
C GLY A 173 -0.82 20.95 -10.71
N LYS A 174 -1.21 20.92 -12.01
CA LYS A 174 -1.52 19.66 -12.72
C LYS A 174 -0.31 18.75 -12.96
N ASN A 175 0.88 19.35 -13.07
CA ASN A 175 2.12 18.63 -13.42
C ASN A 175 2.86 18.07 -12.19
N ASP A 176 2.40 18.36 -10.98
CA ASP A 176 2.97 17.80 -9.75
C ASP A 176 2.68 16.31 -9.66
N ASP A 177 3.67 15.50 -9.23
CA ASP A 177 3.55 14.04 -9.17
C ASP A 177 2.40 13.57 -8.28
N ARG A 178 2.12 14.30 -7.19
CA ARG A 178 0.99 13.99 -6.29
C ARG A 178 -0.35 14.18 -7.00
N THR A 179 -0.46 15.22 -7.84
CA THR A 179 -1.64 15.50 -8.66
C THR A 179 -1.81 14.45 -9.75
N ARG A 180 -0.72 14.09 -10.42
CA ARG A 180 -0.70 13.02 -11.44
C ARG A 180 -1.09 11.66 -10.85
N CYS A 181 -0.61 11.34 -9.64
CA CYS A 181 -1.02 10.15 -8.92
C CYS A 181 -2.54 10.15 -8.62
N SER A 182 -3.12 11.29 -8.25
CA SER A 182 -4.57 11.39 -8.06
C SER A 182 -5.34 11.23 -9.36
N TRP A 183 -4.84 11.79 -10.45
CA TRP A 183 -5.44 11.60 -11.78
C TRP A 183 -5.43 10.13 -12.21
N TYR A 184 -4.30 9.44 -12.01
CA TYR A 184 -4.17 8.01 -12.24
C TYR A 184 -5.25 7.22 -11.47
N ASN A 185 -5.32 7.41 -10.15
CA ASN A 185 -6.27 6.69 -9.29
C ASN A 185 -7.73 7.02 -9.68
N LEU A 186 -8.03 8.28 -9.99
CA LEU A 186 -9.36 8.71 -10.44
C LEU A 186 -9.75 8.04 -11.76
N THR A 187 -8.80 7.90 -12.70
CA THR A 187 -9.04 7.24 -13.99
C THR A 187 -9.33 5.76 -13.79
N VAL A 188 -8.55 5.08 -12.93
CA VAL A 188 -8.79 3.68 -12.54
C VAL A 188 -10.19 3.52 -11.93
N MET A 189 -10.52 4.30 -10.90
CA MET A 189 -11.82 4.20 -10.22
C MET A 189 -13.00 4.50 -11.16
N LYS A 190 -12.87 5.47 -12.06
CA LYS A 190 -13.89 5.76 -13.09
C LYS A 190 -14.08 4.62 -14.08
N ALA A 191 -12.98 4.03 -14.52
CA ALA A 191 -13.02 2.87 -15.41
C ALA A 191 -13.74 1.68 -14.75
N GLU A 192 -13.42 1.44 -13.48
CA GLU A 192 -14.07 0.40 -12.67
C GLU A 192 -15.55 0.66 -12.42
N LEU A 193 -15.91 1.89 -12.05
CA LEU A 193 -17.29 2.29 -11.80
C LEU A 193 -18.18 2.13 -13.03
N ASN A 194 -17.64 2.45 -14.21
CA ASN A 194 -18.38 2.42 -15.47
C ASN A 194 -18.20 1.10 -16.26
N ASN A 195 -17.38 0.16 -15.76
CA ASN A 195 -16.96 -1.04 -16.49
C ASN A 195 -16.44 -0.72 -17.92
N ASN A 196 -15.66 0.35 -18.04
CA ASN A 196 -15.10 0.84 -19.29
C ASN A 196 -13.58 0.96 -19.22
N GLY A 197 -12.86 0.15 -20.01
CA GLY A 197 -11.39 0.12 -20.05
C GLY A 197 -10.75 1.19 -20.94
N GLU A 198 -11.52 1.88 -21.82
CA GLU A 198 -10.95 2.88 -22.74
C GLU A 198 -10.07 3.93 -22.05
N PRO A 199 -10.52 4.58 -20.95
CA PRO A 199 -9.70 5.57 -20.26
C PRO A 199 -8.38 5.01 -19.70
N LEU A 200 -8.36 3.70 -19.33
CA LEU A 200 -7.13 3.04 -18.88
C LEU A 200 -6.17 2.78 -20.03
N ILE A 201 -6.69 2.39 -21.19
CA ILE A 201 -5.89 2.14 -22.40
C ILE A 201 -5.24 3.45 -22.86
N GLU A 202 -6.00 4.54 -22.89
CA GLU A 202 -5.47 5.87 -23.24
C GLU A 202 -4.38 6.33 -22.27
N LEU A 203 -4.64 6.18 -20.97
CA LEU A 203 -3.67 6.54 -19.93
C LEU A 203 -2.43 5.64 -20.01
N LEU A 204 -2.59 4.34 -20.28
CA LEU A 204 -1.49 3.41 -20.45
C LEU A 204 -0.60 3.80 -21.64
N ALA A 205 -1.19 4.16 -22.75
CA ALA A 205 -0.44 4.64 -23.92
C ALA A 205 0.39 5.90 -23.60
N GLN A 206 -0.17 6.84 -22.82
CA GLN A 206 0.56 8.02 -22.34
C GLN A 206 1.72 7.65 -21.42
N TYR A 207 1.50 6.73 -20.46
CA TYR A 207 2.56 6.30 -19.54
C TYR A 207 3.67 5.51 -20.24
N VAL A 208 3.33 4.68 -21.22
CA VAL A 208 4.32 3.97 -22.05
C VAL A 208 5.17 4.98 -22.82
N ALA A 209 4.56 6.00 -23.42
CA ALA A 209 5.27 7.03 -24.18
C ALA A 209 6.18 7.90 -23.29
N GLU A 210 5.77 8.21 -22.07
CA GLU A 210 6.48 9.12 -21.16
C GLU A 210 7.55 8.40 -20.32
N TYR A 211 7.23 7.21 -19.78
CA TYR A 211 8.08 6.50 -18.82
C TYR A 211 8.64 5.17 -19.33
N GLY A 212 8.09 4.66 -20.43
CA GLY A 212 8.40 3.31 -20.93
C GLY A 212 7.53 2.22 -20.29
N SER A 213 7.57 1.04 -20.92
CA SER A 213 6.75 -0.11 -20.53
C SER A 213 7.15 -0.71 -19.17
N ASP A 214 8.42 -0.59 -18.80
CA ASP A 214 8.98 -1.21 -17.59
C ASP A 214 8.88 -0.30 -16.35
N HIS A 215 8.31 0.89 -16.49
CA HIS A 215 8.12 1.78 -15.37
C HIS A 215 7.08 1.22 -14.38
N PRO A 216 7.31 1.27 -13.04
CA PRO A 216 6.39 0.69 -12.05
C PRO A 216 4.93 1.16 -12.19
N HIS A 217 4.70 2.44 -12.49
CA HIS A 217 3.36 2.96 -12.71
C HIS A 217 2.70 2.42 -13.98
N THR A 218 3.47 2.23 -15.06
CA THR A 218 2.98 1.62 -16.30
C THR A 218 2.54 0.18 -16.07
N ILE A 219 3.36 -0.59 -15.36
CA ILE A 219 3.05 -1.98 -15.01
C ILE A 219 1.82 -2.07 -14.09
N SER A 220 1.70 -1.16 -13.11
CA SER A 220 0.53 -1.11 -12.24
C SER A 220 -0.75 -0.78 -13.00
N LEU A 221 -0.67 0.13 -13.96
CA LEU A 221 -1.81 0.48 -14.81
C LEU A 221 -2.24 -0.69 -15.71
N SER A 222 -1.27 -1.43 -16.28
CA SER A 222 -1.55 -2.66 -17.01
C SER A 222 -2.26 -3.69 -16.12
N ALA A 223 -1.83 -3.83 -14.85
CA ALA A 223 -2.47 -4.75 -13.91
C ALA A 223 -3.94 -4.34 -13.62
N HIS A 224 -4.23 -3.05 -13.42
CA HIS A 224 -5.62 -2.57 -13.27
C HIS A 224 -6.47 -2.83 -14.51
N LEU A 225 -5.89 -2.68 -15.71
CA LEU A 225 -6.57 -3.03 -16.95
C LEU A 225 -6.88 -4.54 -17.01
N GLY A 226 -5.93 -5.40 -16.61
CA GLY A 226 -6.12 -6.84 -16.51
C GLY A 226 -7.25 -7.23 -15.54
N ASP A 227 -7.29 -6.63 -14.35
CA ASP A 227 -8.35 -6.84 -13.36
C ASP A 227 -9.74 -6.40 -13.89
N LEU A 228 -9.79 -5.27 -14.61
CA LEU A 228 -11.03 -4.79 -15.20
C LEU A 228 -11.51 -5.72 -16.32
N LEU A 229 -10.63 -6.14 -17.24
CA LEU A 229 -10.95 -7.07 -18.34
C LEU A 229 -11.48 -8.40 -17.79
N GLU A 230 -10.88 -8.95 -16.72
CA GLU A 230 -11.38 -10.15 -16.04
C GLU A 230 -12.82 -9.93 -15.54
N ARG A 231 -13.09 -8.81 -14.88
CA ARG A 231 -14.39 -8.49 -14.28
C ARG A 231 -15.50 -8.34 -15.34
N ILE A 232 -15.19 -7.78 -16.49
CA ILE A 232 -16.16 -7.63 -17.60
C ILE A 232 -16.25 -8.89 -18.50
N GLY A 233 -15.56 -9.97 -18.13
CA GLY A 233 -15.63 -11.26 -18.81
C GLY A 233 -14.73 -11.40 -20.05
N MET A 234 -13.83 -10.46 -20.30
CA MET A 234 -12.83 -10.50 -21.38
C MET A 234 -11.60 -11.31 -20.93
N THR A 235 -11.83 -12.59 -20.62
CA THR A 235 -10.85 -13.44 -19.93
C THR A 235 -9.59 -13.67 -20.75
N SER A 236 -9.71 -13.82 -22.08
CA SER A 236 -8.56 -14.04 -22.96
C SER A 236 -7.64 -12.83 -23.04
N GLU A 237 -8.23 -11.64 -23.16
CA GLU A 237 -7.52 -10.36 -23.20
C GLU A 237 -6.87 -10.07 -21.83
N ALA A 238 -7.58 -10.36 -20.74
CA ALA A 238 -7.03 -10.28 -19.39
C ALA A 238 -5.80 -11.17 -19.22
N LEU A 239 -5.85 -12.41 -19.75
CA LEU A 239 -4.73 -13.34 -19.68
C LEU A 239 -3.48 -12.82 -20.41
N GLU A 240 -3.65 -12.20 -21.57
CA GLU A 240 -2.52 -11.58 -22.31
C GLU A 240 -1.90 -10.44 -21.52
N VAL A 241 -2.73 -9.53 -20.97
CA VAL A 241 -2.25 -8.43 -20.14
C VAL A 241 -1.50 -8.96 -18.90
N TRP A 242 -2.03 -9.99 -18.23
CA TRP A 242 -1.38 -10.55 -17.04
C TRP A 242 -0.07 -11.29 -17.34
N ARG A 243 0.10 -11.86 -18.55
CA ARG A 243 1.40 -12.42 -19.00
C ARG A 243 2.46 -11.32 -19.09
N GLU A 244 2.12 -10.20 -19.74
CA GLU A 244 3.05 -9.07 -19.85
C GLU A 244 3.39 -8.46 -18.48
N VAL A 245 2.41 -8.33 -17.58
CA VAL A 245 2.63 -7.83 -16.22
C VAL A 245 3.56 -8.76 -15.44
N GLU A 246 3.38 -10.07 -15.56
CA GLU A 246 4.25 -11.08 -14.94
C GLU A 246 5.68 -10.98 -15.43
N GLU A 247 5.90 -10.96 -16.75
CA GLU A 247 7.23 -10.85 -17.35
C GLU A 247 7.99 -9.62 -16.86
N ARG A 248 7.32 -8.46 -16.86
CA ARG A 248 7.91 -7.19 -16.40
C ARG A 248 8.19 -7.18 -14.90
N ARG A 249 7.26 -7.68 -14.09
CA ARG A 249 7.47 -7.79 -12.63
C ARG A 249 8.58 -8.78 -12.30
N HIS A 250 8.67 -9.89 -13.02
CA HIS A 250 9.75 -10.85 -12.87
C HIS A 250 11.12 -10.23 -13.19
N ALA A 251 11.21 -9.45 -14.27
CA ALA A 251 12.45 -8.78 -14.65
C ALA A 251 12.92 -7.74 -13.63
N ILE A 252 11.99 -7.02 -13.00
CA ILE A 252 12.29 -5.91 -12.07
C ILE A 252 12.50 -6.41 -10.64
N PHE A 253 11.63 -7.29 -10.15
CA PHE A 253 11.55 -7.68 -8.74
C PHE A 253 12.07 -9.09 -8.46
N GLY A 254 12.27 -9.90 -9.51
CA GLY A 254 12.62 -11.31 -9.40
C GLY A 254 11.40 -12.23 -9.19
N GLU A 255 11.67 -13.54 -9.29
CA GLU A 255 10.65 -14.59 -9.33
C GLU A 255 9.80 -14.68 -8.05
N VAL A 256 10.45 -14.54 -6.90
CA VAL A 256 9.81 -14.76 -5.58
C VAL A 256 9.30 -13.48 -4.91
N ALA A 257 9.34 -12.35 -5.60
CA ALA A 257 8.76 -11.11 -5.07
C ALA A 257 7.23 -11.17 -5.02
N ILE A 258 6.62 -10.65 -3.96
CA ILE A 258 5.15 -10.65 -3.80
C ILE A 258 4.41 -10.06 -5.01
N PRO A 259 4.87 -8.92 -5.61
CA PRO A 259 4.22 -8.41 -6.82
C PRO A 259 4.25 -9.40 -8.00
N THR A 260 5.36 -10.12 -8.19
CA THR A 260 5.52 -11.13 -9.24
C THR A 260 4.62 -12.34 -8.96
N LEU A 261 4.66 -12.86 -7.73
CA LEU A 261 3.79 -13.98 -7.32
C LEU A 261 2.29 -13.64 -7.42
N ASN A 262 1.91 -12.38 -7.23
CA ASN A 262 0.54 -11.93 -7.47
C ASN A 262 0.17 -12.00 -8.95
N ALA A 263 1.05 -11.56 -9.86
CA ALA A 263 0.82 -11.63 -11.31
C ALA A 263 0.74 -13.08 -11.79
N ILE A 264 1.66 -13.95 -11.32
CA ILE A 264 1.62 -15.39 -11.62
C ILE A 264 0.28 -15.98 -11.16
N GLY A 265 -0.16 -15.69 -9.94
CA GLY A 265 -1.43 -16.18 -9.41
C GLY A 265 -2.64 -15.75 -10.25
N ARG A 266 -2.69 -14.49 -10.70
CA ARG A 266 -3.74 -13.99 -11.59
C ARG A 266 -3.75 -14.72 -12.95
N ARG A 267 -2.59 -14.81 -13.58
CA ARG A 267 -2.45 -15.54 -14.87
C ARG A 267 -2.91 -16.99 -14.74
N LEU A 268 -2.45 -17.70 -13.72
CA LEU A 268 -2.80 -19.11 -13.50
C LEU A 268 -4.30 -19.29 -13.24
N SER A 269 -4.92 -18.38 -12.44
CA SER A 269 -6.37 -18.42 -12.20
C SER A 269 -7.17 -18.21 -13.48
N LEU A 270 -6.73 -17.32 -14.37
CA LEU A 270 -7.37 -17.10 -15.67
C LEU A 270 -7.20 -18.32 -16.60
N GLN A 271 -6.01 -18.94 -16.63
CA GLN A 271 -5.80 -20.18 -17.40
C GLN A 271 -6.72 -21.30 -16.90
N TYR A 272 -6.84 -21.47 -15.60
CA TYR A 272 -7.75 -22.44 -15.00
C TYR A 272 -9.22 -22.16 -15.40
N SER A 273 -9.65 -20.90 -15.36
CA SER A 273 -11.01 -20.51 -15.76
C SER A 273 -11.29 -20.75 -17.26
N LEU A 274 -10.24 -20.81 -18.08
CA LEU A 274 -10.31 -21.16 -19.50
C LEU A 274 -10.23 -22.69 -19.78
N GLY A 275 -10.18 -23.50 -18.71
CA GLY A 275 -10.20 -24.95 -18.78
C GLY A 275 -8.83 -25.63 -18.81
N ASP A 276 -7.78 -24.93 -18.41
CA ASP A 276 -6.43 -25.52 -18.24
C ASP A 276 -6.25 -26.02 -16.81
N ASP A 277 -6.68 -27.25 -16.56
CA ASP A 277 -6.54 -27.90 -15.25
C ASP A 277 -5.07 -28.25 -14.90
N GLY A 278 -4.15 -28.21 -15.87
CA GLY A 278 -2.73 -28.51 -15.67
C GLY A 278 -1.98 -27.48 -14.82
N VAL A 279 -2.62 -26.36 -14.50
CA VAL A 279 -2.03 -25.27 -13.69
C VAL A 279 -2.28 -25.39 -12.18
N LEU A 280 -3.08 -26.35 -11.71
CA LEU A 280 -3.48 -26.46 -10.30
C LEU A 280 -2.28 -26.61 -9.35
N ASP A 281 -1.29 -27.45 -9.68
CA ASP A 281 -0.07 -27.61 -8.87
C ASP A 281 0.73 -26.31 -8.79
N GLN A 282 0.75 -25.51 -9.87
CA GLN A 282 1.44 -24.23 -9.89
C GLN A 282 0.71 -23.18 -9.02
N ILE A 283 -0.62 -23.17 -9.05
CA ILE A 283 -1.44 -22.30 -8.18
C ILE A 283 -1.12 -22.60 -6.70
N GLU A 284 -1.08 -23.87 -6.35
CA GLU A 284 -0.77 -24.29 -4.97
C GLU A 284 0.67 -23.91 -4.58
N LEU A 285 1.65 -24.09 -5.47
CA LEU A 285 3.04 -23.69 -5.23
C LEU A 285 3.16 -22.18 -5.00
N VAL A 286 2.48 -21.35 -5.80
CA VAL A 286 2.45 -19.91 -5.61
C VAL A 286 1.84 -19.55 -4.25
N ARG A 287 0.74 -20.18 -3.86
CA ARG A 287 0.09 -19.99 -2.56
C ARG A 287 1.03 -20.31 -1.40
N GLN A 288 1.70 -21.46 -1.46
CA GLN A 288 2.67 -21.89 -0.44
C GLN A 288 3.88 -20.95 -0.35
N THR A 289 4.39 -20.51 -1.49
CA THR A 289 5.52 -19.58 -1.56
C THR A 289 5.15 -18.23 -0.93
N LYS A 290 3.97 -17.69 -1.25
CA LYS A 290 3.47 -16.45 -0.64
C LYS A 290 3.30 -16.61 0.87
N ALA A 291 2.68 -17.68 1.33
CA ALA A 291 2.49 -17.95 2.76
C ALA A 291 3.83 -18.04 3.52
N ARG A 292 4.85 -18.67 2.93
CA ARG A 292 6.21 -18.74 3.50
C ARG A 292 6.85 -17.36 3.62
N ILE A 293 6.74 -16.53 2.59
CA ILE A 293 7.33 -15.18 2.58
C ILE A 293 6.63 -14.28 3.60
N THR A 294 5.29 -14.34 3.67
CA THR A 294 4.49 -13.49 4.56
C THR A 294 4.40 -14.03 5.99
N GLY A 295 4.94 -15.23 6.28
CA GLY A 295 4.81 -15.88 7.59
C GLY A 295 3.37 -16.27 7.95
N GLN A 296 2.46 -16.33 6.97
CA GLN A 296 1.09 -16.76 7.17
C GLN A 296 1.05 -18.30 7.27
N ALA A 297 0.43 -18.83 8.33
CA ALA A 297 0.18 -20.26 8.42
C ALA A 297 -0.74 -20.68 7.25
N ILE A 298 -0.34 -21.74 6.54
CA ILE A 298 -1.18 -22.35 5.51
C ILE A 298 -2.35 -23.01 6.24
N SER A 299 -3.52 -22.33 6.26
CA SER A 299 -4.72 -23.00 6.75
C SER A 299 -5.05 -24.12 5.76
N ALA A 300 -4.99 -25.36 6.23
CA ALA A 300 -5.48 -26.52 5.50
C ALA A 300 -7.00 -26.41 5.32
N SER A 301 -7.43 -25.75 4.25
CA SER A 301 -8.81 -25.74 3.79
C SER A 301 -8.85 -26.19 2.34
N LEU A 302 -8.54 -27.49 2.16
CA LEU A 302 -8.92 -28.30 1.00
C LEU A 302 -9.43 -29.66 1.51
N GLU A 303 -10.47 -29.61 2.36
CA GLU A 303 -11.39 -30.74 2.58
C GLU A 303 -12.79 -30.14 2.77
N GLN A 304 -13.46 -29.84 1.65
CA GLN A 304 -14.91 -29.98 1.46
C GLN A 304 -15.24 -29.65 0.00
#